data_1356744941e0c1ad643c496fd4b1d824
#
_entry.id   1356744941e0c1ad643c496fd4b1d824
#
_cell.length_a   1.000
_cell.length_b   1.000
_cell.length_c   1.000
_cell.angle_alpha   90.00
_cell.angle_beta   90.00
_cell.angle_gamma   90.00
#
_symmetry.space_group_name_H-M   'P 1'
#
loop_
_entity.id
_entity.type
_entity.pdbx_description
1 polymer ?
#
loop_
_entity_poly.entity_id
_entity_poly.type
_entity_poly.pdbx_seq_one_letter_code
_entity_poly.pdbx_strand_id
1 'polypeptide(L)'
;MIKICFVCLGNICRSPMAEYIMKKKLKDLNLEEEFQIVSRATSYEEEGNDIYPPAKRKLQEKNIPFSFHKSTRLEPTDYDKYDYFICMEQRNISNSLRILGNDINNKVFTLLDKDIADPWYTGNFDATYNDLDIGLDQLISNLKKKWKTSFFVAI
;
A
#
# COMPACT_ATOMS: atom_id res chain seq x y z
N MET A 1 -16.17 -4.83 -4.54
CA MET A 1 -15.14 -4.36 -3.61
C MET A 1 -13.76 -4.48 -4.26
N ILE A 2 -13.01 -3.42 -4.24
CA ILE A 2 -11.63 -3.40 -4.76
C ILE A 2 -10.68 -3.75 -3.62
N LYS A 3 -9.82 -4.75 -3.82
CA LYS A 3 -8.92 -5.27 -2.80
C LYS A 3 -7.48 -4.91 -3.15
N ILE A 4 -6.84 -4.08 -2.31
CA ILE A 4 -5.49 -3.56 -2.55
C ILE A 4 -4.55 -4.01 -1.43
N CYS A 5 -3.38 -4.51 -1.83
CA CYS A 5 -2.30 -4.88 -0.93
C CYS A 5 -1.09 -3.97 -1.20
N PHE A 6 -0.71 -3.13 -0.24
CA PHE A 6 0.52 -2.35 -0.33
C PHE A 6 1.69 -3.19 0.14
N VAL A 7 2.82 -3.09 -0.56
CA VAL A 7 3.98 -3.96 -0.33
C VAL A 7 5.26 -3.15 -0.15
N CYS A 8 6.01 -3.46 0.90
CA CYS A 8 7.38 -3.00 1.07
C CYS A 8 8.23 -4.12 1.67
N LEU A 9 9.50 -3.86 1.97
CA LEU A 9 10.41 -4.89 2.44
C LEU A 9 9.99 -5.47 3.79
N GLY A 10 9.85 -4.63 4.82
CA GLY A 10 9.61 -5.06 6.20
C GLY A 10 8.18 -4.95 6.69
N ASN A 11 7.33 -4.21 6.01
CA ASN A 11 5.95 -3.96 6.41
C ASN A 11 5.82 -3.31 7.79
N ILE A 12 6.74 -2.42 8.14
CA ILE A 12 6.70 -1.65 9.40
C ILE A 12 6.74 -0.13 9.19
N CYS A 13 7.06 0.36 8.00
CA CYS A 13 7.10 1.79 7.68
C CYS A 13 6.22 2.13 6.48
N ARG A 14 6.76 1.99 5.25
CA ARG A 14 6.12 2.49 4.02
C ARG A 14 4.77 1.85 3.73
N SER A 15 4.67 0.53 3.71
CA SER A 15 3.41 -0.13 3.35
C SER A 15 2.32 0.04 4.40
N PRO A 16 2.58 -0.05 5.72
CA PRO A 16 1.51 0.24 6.68
C PRO A 16 1.14 1.72 6.70
N MET A 17 2.09 2.65 6.50
CA MET A 17 1.74 4.06 6.33
C MET A 17 0.80 4.25 5.15
N ALA A 18 1.11 3.65 3.99
CA ALA A 18 0.25 3.71 2.82
C ALA A 18 -1.15 3.15 3.11
N GLU A 19 -1.22 2.03 3.81
CA GLU A 19 -2.49 1.40 4.18
C GLU A 19 -3.38 2.37 4.97
N TYR A 20 -2.85 2.97 6.04
CA TYR A 20 -3.66 3.83 6.91
C TYR A 20 -3.95 5.20 6.29
N ILE A 21 -3.03 5.76 5.52
CA ILE A 21 -3.28 7.00 4.76
C ILE A 21 -4.40 6.76 3.75
N MET A 22 -4.34 5.63 3.01
CA MET A 22 -5.38 5.27 2.03
C MET A 22 -6.74 5.12 2.70
N LYS A 23 -6.80 4.40 3.83
CA LYS A 23 -8.04 4.21 4.58
C LYS A 23 -8.65 5.54 5.00
N LYS A 24 -7.84 6.48 5.48
CA LYS A 24 -8.31 7.81 5.87
C LYS A 24 -8.87 8.58 4.67
N LYS A 25 -8.16 8.58 3.55
CA LYS A 25 -8.62 9.24 2.32
C LYS A 25 -9.94 8.67 1.81
N LEU A 26 -10.08 7.35 1.83
CA LEU A 26 -11.30 6.68 1.40
C LEU A 26 -12.48 7.00 2.33
N LYS A 27 -12.24 7.04 3.63
CA LYS A 27 -13.26 7.43 4.61
C LYS A 27 -13.73 8.85 4.37
N ASP A 28 -12.82 9.79 4.15
CA ASP A 28 -13.14 11.19 3.89
C ASP A 28 -13.96 11.37 2.60
N LEU A 29 -13.82 10.44 1.65
CA LEU A 29 -14.55 10.44 0.38
C LEU A 29 -15.83 9.60 0.44
N ASN A 30 -16.16 8.99 1.58
CA ASN A 30 -17.27 8.06 1.76
C ASN A 30 -17.18 6.84 0.83
N LEU A 31 -15.95 6.35 0.60
CA LEU A 31 -15.67 5.20 -0.27
C LEU A 31 -15.15 3.99 0.50
N GLU A 32 -15.09 4.04 1.82
CA GLU A 32 -14.48 3.00 2.65
C GLU A 32 -15.12 1.62 2.46
N GLU A 33 -16.42 1.58 2.18
CA GLU A 33 -17.15 0.31 1.97
C GLU A 33 -16.84 -0.33 0.61
N GLU A 34 -16.26 0.43 -0.31
CA GLU A 34 -15.96 -0.04 -1.66
C GLU A 34 -14.56 -0.67 -1.77
N PHE A 35 -13.77 -0.61 -0.70
CA PHE A 35 -12.36 -1.04 -0.73
C PHE A 35 -12.01 -1.90 0.47
N GLN A 36 -11.11 -2.87 0.23
CA GLN A 36 -10.40 -3.58 1.28
C GLN A 36 -8.92 -3.27 1.12
N ILE A 37 -8.30 -2.67 2.14
CA ILE A 37 -6.90 -2.26 2.08
C ILE A 37 -6.10 -3.03 3.12
N VAL A 38 -5.02 -3.66 2.69
CA VAL A 38 -4.06 -4.35 3.56
C VAL A 38 -2.64 -3.98 3.17
N SER A 39 -1.67 -4.39 3.95
CA SER A 39 -0.25 -4.26 3.63
C SER A 39 0.53 -5.52 4.00
N ARG A 40 1.62 -5.78 3.27
CA ARG A 40 2.43 -6.99 3.45
C ARG A 40 3.91 -6.69 3.26
N ALA A 41 4.75 -7.57 3.79
CA ALA A 41 6.20 -7.54 3.62
C ALA A 41 6.63 -8.51 2.53
N THR A 42 7.80 -8.27 1.94
CA THR A 42 8.46 -9.26 1.09
C THR A 42 9.50 -10.08 1.87
N SER A 43 9.80 -9.71 3.12
CA SER A 43 10.76 -10.41 3.96
C SER A 43 10.13 -10.86 5.28
N TYR A 44 10.77 -11.82 5.96
CA TYR A 44 10.36 -12.28 7.29
C TYR A 44 11.02 -11.53 8.44
N GLU A 45 11.92 -10.59 8.14
CA GLU A 45 12.77 -9.93 9.16
C GLU A 45 11.97 -9.28 10.28
N GLU A 46 10.83 -8.68 9.95
CA GLU A 46 9.99 -7.95 10.89
C GLU A 46 8.68 -8.69 11.21
N GLU A 47 8.57 -9.97 10.87
CA GLU A 47 7.33 -10.76 11.04
C GLU A 47 6.78 -10.61 12.45
N GLY A 48 5.51 -10.20 12.54
CA GLY A 48 4.81 -10.02 13.80
C GLY A 48 4.99 -8.66 14.47
N ASN A 49 5.89 -7.82 13.98
CA ASN A 49 6.17 -6.52 14.58
C ASN A 49 5.12 -5.46 14.17
N ASP A 50 4.90 -4.54 15.08
CA ASP A 50 4.02 -3.39 14.85
C ASP A 50 4.74 -2.32 14.02
N ILE A 51 4.01 -1.29 13.62
CA ILE A 51 4.54 -0.12 12.91
C ILE A 51 5.71 0.47 13.71
N TYR A 52 6.79 0.80 13.01
CA TYR A 52 7.97 1.43 13.59
C TYR A 52 7.57 2.74 14.27
N PRO A 53 8.02 2.99 15.53
CA PRO A 53 7.53 4.14 16.29
C PRO A 53 7.61 5.51 15.59
N PRO A 54 8.71 5.86 14.87
CA PRO A 54 8.72 7.12 14.12
C PRO A 54 7.64 7.21 13.03
N ALA A 55 7.27 6.07 12.41
CA ALA A 55 6.19 6.04 11.43
C ALA A 55 4.84 6.31 12.12
N LYS A 56 4.63 5.73 13.31
CA LYS A 56 3.43 6.02 14.11
C LYS A 56 3.33 7.51 14.44
N ARG A 57 4.46 8.11 14.86
CA ARG A 57 4.47 9.55 15.18
C ARG A 57 4.10 10.41 13.98
N LYS A 58 4.56 10.03 12.78
CA LYS A 58 4.21 10.75 11.55
C LYS A 58 2.72 10.64 11.26
N LEU A 59 2.14 9.45 11.39
CA LEU A 59 0.71 9.25 11.21
C LEU A 59 -0.10 10.09 12.23
N GLN A 60 0.32 10.11 13.48
CA GLN A 60 -0.32 10.93 14.54
C GLN A 60 -0.24 12.42 14.19
N GLU A 61 0.93 12.90 13.78
CA GLU A 61 1.14 14.29 13.37
C GLU A 61 0.16 14.71 12.25
N LYS A 62 -0.12 13.80 11.33
CA LYS A 62 -1.01 14.04 10.19
C LYS A 62 -2.47 13.69 10.47
N ASN A 63 -2.81 13.37 11.71
CA ASN A 63 -4.17 13.00 12.12
C ASN A 63 -4.72 11.79 11.36
N ILE A 64 -3.84 10.81 11.07
CA ILE A 64 -4.21 9.57 10.41
C ILE A 64 -4.48 8.52 11.47
N PRO A 65 -5.72 8.00 11.60
CA PRO A 65 -6.02 6.93 12.54
C PRO A 65 -5.31 5.64 12.16
N PHE A 66 -4.80 4.91 13.17
CA PHE A 66 -4.25 3.58 12.97
C PHE A 66 -4.47 2.75 14.22
N SER A 67 -4.41 1.43 14.07
CA SER A 67 -4.51 0.48 15.16
C SER A 67 -3.23 -0.34 15.24
N PHE A 68 -3.18 -1.31 16.15
CA PHE A 68 -2.08 -2.26 16.22
C PHE A 68 -1.93 -2.97 14.86
N HIS A 69 -0.73 -2.95 14.33
CA HIS A 69 -0.37 -3.57 13.05
C HIS A 69 0.57 -4.74 13.33
N LYS A 70 0.44 -5.79 12.54
CA LYS A 70 1.30 -6.96 12.65
C LYS A 70 1.92 -7.23 11.28
N SER A 71 3.23 -6.98 11.15
CA SER A 71 3.95 -7.24 9.92
C SER A 71 3.73 -8.68 9.47
N THR A 72 3.27 -8.85 8.23
CA THR A 72 2.92 -10.15 7.66
C THR A 72 3.53 -10.24 6.26
N ARG A 73 4.25 -11.34 5.99
CA ARG A 73 4.86 -11.55 4.69
C ARG A 73 3.84 -12.02 3.67
N LEU A 74 4.01 -11.59 2.42
CA LEU A 74 3.27 -12.11 1.28
C LEU A 74 3.42 -13.62 1.17
N GLU A 75 2.36 -14.30 0.74
CA GLU A 75 2.34 -15.72 0.43
C GLU A 75 1.89 -15.93 -1.01
N PRO A 76 2.26 -17.05 -1.65
CA PRO A 76 1.84 -17.32 -3.04
C PRO A 76 0.33 -17.27 -3.25
N THR A 77 -0.45 -17.72 -2.24
CA THR A 77 -1.91 -17.72 -2.29
C THR A 77 -2.52 -16.32 -2.27
N ASP A 78 -1.76 -15.29 -1.91
CA ASP A 78 -2.25 -13.91 -1.87
C ASP A 78 -2.58 -13.38 -3.27
N TYR A 79 -1.98 -13.94 -4.32
CA TYR A 79 -2.18 -13.44 -5.68
C TYR A 79 -3.65 -13.39 -6.07
N ASP A 80 -4.40 -14.42 -5.73
CA ASP A 80 -5.82 -14.50 -6.09
C ASP A 80 -6.73 -13.75 -5.11
N LYS A 81 -6.20 -13.34 -3.95
CA LYS A 81 -6.99 -12.64 -2.93
C LYS A 81 -7.14 -11.15 -3.18
N TYR A 82 -6.20 -10.53 -3.88
CA TYR A 82 -6.17 -9.07 -4.07
C TYR A 82 -6.20 -8.73 -5.54
N ASP A 83 -6.79 -7.57 -5.85
CA ASP A 83 -6.86 -7.06 -7.22
C ASP A 83 -5.57 -6.37 -7.63
N TYR A 84 -4.88 -5.72 -6.67
CA TYR A 84 -3.66 -4.98 -6.92
C TYR A 84 -2.65 -5.17 -5.78
N PHE A 85 -1.37 -5.30 -6.18
CA PHE A 85 -0.22 -5.30 -5.28
C PHE A 85 0.60 -4.07 -5.62
N ILE A 86 0.58 -3.08 -4.73
CA ILE A 86 1.19 -1.79 -5.00
C ILE A 86 2.45 -1.65 -4.16
N CYS A 87 3.59 -1.60 -4.83
CA CYS A 87 4.92 -1.62 -4.25
C CYS A 87 5.47 -0.21 -4.08
N MET A 88 6.39 -0.05 -3.14
CA MET A 88 7.00 1.24 -2.84
C MET A 88 8.23 1.51 -3.70
N GLU A 89 8.88 0.46 -4.20
CA GLU A 89 10.08 0.56 -5.04
C GLU A 89 10.21 -0.65 -5.96
N GLN A 90 11.09 -0.54 -6.97
CA GLN A 90 11.29 -1.61 -7.95
C GLN A 90 11.75 -2.93 -7.33
N ARG A 91 12.57 -2.86 -6.27
CA ARG A 91 13.00 -4.05 -5.54
C ARG A 91 11.81 -4.83 -4.98
N ASN A 92 10.80 -4.13 -4.50
CA ASN A 92 9.58 -4.78 -4.00
C ASN A 92 8.86 -5.55 -5.11
N ILE A 93 8.85 -5.03 -6.33
CA ILE A 93 8.27 -5.74 -7.48
C ILE A 93 9.01 -7.05 -7.72
N SER A 94 10.34 -7.02 -7.83
CA SER A 94 11.14 -8.21 -8.06
C SER A 94 10.93 -9.25 -6.97
N ASN A 95 10.93 -8.83 -5.70
CA ASN A 95 10.73 -9.72 -4.57
C ASN A 95 9.29 -10.26 -4.51
N SER A 96 8.31 -9.44 -4.85
CA SER A 96 6.91 -9.88 -4.91
C SER A 96 6.70 -10.95 -5.97
N LEU A 97 7.30 -10.79 -7.14
CA LEU A 97 7.17 -11.77 -8.23
C LEU A 97 7.80 -13.11 -7.86
N ARG A 98 8.88 -13.12 -7.07
CA ARG A 98 9.48 -14.36 -6.57
C ARG A 98 8.53 -15.11 -5.65
N ILE A 99 7.66 -14.40 -4.94
CA ILE A 99 6.70 -14.99 -4.00
C ILE A 99 5.40 -15.35 -4.72
N LEU A 100 4.85 -14.42 -5.49
CA LEU A 100 3.53 -14.55 -6.12
C LEU A 100 3.56 -15.33 -7.43
N GLY A 101 4.72 -15.44 -8.08
CA GLY A 101 4.88 -16.06 -9.38
C GLY A 101 4.75 -15.05 -10.52
N ASN A 102 4.50 -15.55 -11.74
CA ASN A 102 4.31 -14.70 -12.90
C ASN A 102 3.02 -13.90 -12.74
N ASP A 103 3.12 -12.59 -12.92
CA ASP A 103 1.99 -11.66 -12.77
C ASP A 103 1.10 -11.70 -14.03
N ILE A 104 0.36 -12.79 -14.21
CA ILE A 104 -0.44 -13.05 -15.41
C ILE A 104 -1.51 -11.99 -15.63
N ASN A 105 -2.06 -11.45 -14.55
CA ASN A 105 -3.18 -10.50 -14.62
C ASN A 105 -2.75 -9.05 -14.42
N ASN A 106 -1.43 -8.77 -14.48
CA ASN A 106 -0.88 -7.41 -14.34
C ASN A 106 -1.36 -6.69 -13.09
N LYS A 107 -1.24 -7.36 -11.95
CA LYS A 107 -1.67 -6.84 -10.65
C LYS A 107 -0.58 -6.09 -9.88
N VAL A 108 0.69 -6.30 -10.23
CA VAL A 108 1.85 -5.83 -9.45
C VAL A 108 2.49 -4.60 -10.11
N PHE A 109 2.51 -3.47 -9.41
CA PHE A 109 3.09 -2.22 -9.91
C PHE A 109 3.53 -1.32 -8.76
N THR A 110 4.28 -0.25 -9.07
CA THR A 110 4.72 0.72 -8.06
C THR A 110 3.70 1.83 -7.89
N LEU A 111 3.65 2.41 -6.68
CA LEU A 111 2.74 3.54 -6.40
C LEU A 111 3.11 4.77 -7.22
N LEU A 112 4.41 5.07 -7.33
CA LEU A 112 4.94 6.18 -8.13
C LEU A 112 5.84 5.64 -9.23
N ASP A 113 6.17 6.49 -10.19
CA ASP A 113 7.13 6.19 -11.26
C ASP A 113 8.59 6.28 -10.79
N LYS A 114 8.80 6.53 -9.50
CA LYS A 114 10.11 6.53 -8.84
C LYS A 114 10.02 5.71 -7.56
N ASP A 115 11.16 5.31 -7.03
CA ASP A 115 11.22 4.63 -5.74
C ASP A 115 10.91 5.59 -4.60
N ILE A 116 10.08 5.15 -3.65
CA ILE A 116 9.81 5.88 -2.41
C ILE A 116 10.90 5.47 -1.42
N ALA A 117 11.69 6.44 -0.96
CA ALA A 117 12.80 6.18 -0.06
C ALA A 117 12.34 5.51 1.24
N ASP A 118 13.12 4.55 1.71
CA ASP A 118 12.84 3.85 2.96
C ASP A 118 13.26 4.71 4.15
N PRO A 119 12.31 5.19 4.97
CA PRO A 119 12.61 6.10 6.07
C PRO A 119 13.36 5.42 7.22
N TRP A 120 13.40 4.09 7.25
CA TRP A 120 14.26 3.35 8.16
C TRP A 120 15.73 3.75 7.99
N TYR A 121 16.16 3.93 6.72
CA TYR A 121 17.53 4.31 6.40
C TYR A 121 17.75 5.82 6.36
N THR A 122 16.80 6.58 5.81
CA THR A 122 16.97 8.03 5.64
C THR A 122 16.61 8.82 6.89
N GLY A 123 15.74 8.30 7.74
CA GLY A 123 15.18 9.03 8.86
C GLY A 123 14.21 10.14 8.44
N ASN A 124 13.96 10.30 7.14
CA ASN A 124 13.14 11.40 6.61
C ASN A 124 11.69 10.93 6.37
N PHE A 125 10.91 10.91 7.44
CA PHE A 125 9.50 10.51 7.39
C PHE A 125 8.61 11.54 6.68
N ASP A 126 9.01 12.80 6.66
CA ASP A 126 8.28 13.83 5.92
C ASP A 126 8.31 13.56 4.42
N ALA A 127 9.48 13.26 3.86
CA ALA A 127 9.61 12.95 2.44
C ALA A 127 8.80 11.71 2.07
N THR A 128 8.87 10.66 2.89
CA THR A 128 8.09 9.44 2.67
C THR A 128 6.59 9.73 2.72
N TYR A 129 6.13 10.44 3.74
CA TYR A 129 4.72 10.80 3.84
C TYR A 129 4.24 11.59 2.63
N ASN A 130 5.02 12.60 2.20
CA ASN A 130 4.64 13.43 1.05
C ASN A 130 4.52 12.61 -0.23
N ASP A 131 5.45 11.70 -0.48
CA ASP A 131 5.39 10.80 -1.64
C ASP A 131 4.17 9.89 -1.58
N LEU A 132 3.88 9.32 -0.42
CA LEU A 132 2.71 8.48 -0.23
C LEU A 132 1.41 9.26 -0.44
N ASP A 133 1.34 10.46 0.13
CA ASP A 133 0.16 11.32 0.02
C ASP A 133 -0.17 11.62 -1.44
N ILE A 134 0.83 12.06 -2.21
CA ILE A 134 0.68 12.37 -3.65
C ILE A 134 0.30 11.10 -4.43
N GLY A 135 1.03 10.02 -4.20
CA GLY A 135 0.81 8.76 -4.93
C GLY A 135 -0.58 8.18 -4.68
N LEU A 136 -1.05 8.25 -3.44
CA LEU A 136 -2.37 7.73 -3.08
C LEU A 136 -3.50 8.57 -3.64
N ASP A 137 -3.35 9.90 -3.71
CA ASP A 137 -4.33 10.76 -4.38
C ASP A 137 -4.43 10.41 -5.86
N GLN A 138 -3.30 10.19 -6.54
CA GLN A 138 -3.27 9.78 -7.94
C GLN A 138 -3.93 8.40 -8.13
N LEU A 139 -3.63 7.46 -7.24
CA LEU A 139 -4.20 6.12 -7.29
C LEU A 139 -5.72 6.16 -7.17
N ILE A 140 -6.24 6.89 -6.20
CA ILE A 140 -7.70 7.04 -6.01
C ILE A 140 -8.34 7.67 -7.24
N SER A 141 -7.72 8.72 -7.78
CA SER A 141 -8.22 9.38 -8.98
C SER A 141 -8.31 8.41 -10.17
N ASN A 142 -7.26 7.61 -10.37
CA ASN A 142 -7.20 6.63 -11.46
C ASN A 142 -8.24 5.52 -11.27
N LEU A 143 -8.41 5.03 -10.04
CA LEU A 143 -9.41 4.01 -9.73
C LEU A 143 -10.83 4.52 -9.93
N LYS A 144 -11.10 5.76 -9.56
CA LYS A 144 -12.41 6.39 -9.80
C LYS A 144 -12.74 6.49 -11.27
N LYS A 145 -11.77 6.87 -12.10
CA LYS A 145 -11.96 6.96 -13.57
C LYS A 145 -12.29 5.59 -14.14
N LYS A 146 -11.53 4.57 -13.74
CA LYS A 146 -11.74 3.19 -14.20
C LYS A 146 -13.10 2.67 -13.75
N TRP A 147 -13.50 2.94 -12.53
CA TRP A 147 -14.79 2.54 -11.98
C TRP A 147 -15.95 3.20 -12.71
N LYS A 148 -15.89 4.49 -12.97
CA LYS A 148 -16.89 5.22 -13.75
C LYS A 148 -17.02 4.67 -15.16
N THR A 149 -15.89 4.40 -15.83
CA THR A 149 -15.88 3.82 -17.18
C THR A 149 -16.54 2.45 -17.17
N SER A 150 -16.23 1.60 -16.20
CA SER A 150 -16.84 0.27 -16.07
C SER A 150 -18.33 0.36 -15.82
N PHE A 151 -18.76 1.30 -15.01
CA PHE A 151 -20.18 1.54 -14.72
C PHE A 151 -20.93 1.95 -15.99
N PHE A 152 -20.39 2.87 -16.77
CA PHE A 152 -21.02 3.31 -18.02
C PHE A 152 -21.06 2.22 -19.08
N VAL A 153 -20.03 1.38 -19.13
CA VAL A 153 -19.98 0.25 -20.08
C VAL A 153 -21.00 -0.83 -19.69
N ALA A 154 -21.29 -1.00 -18.40
CA ALA A 154 -22.26 -1.99 -17.93
C ALA A 154 -23.72 -1.59 -18.16
N ILE A 155 -23.98 -0.32 -18.42
CA ILE A 155 -25.30 0.20 -18.75
C ILE A 155 -25.57 0.05 -20.26
#